data_8fe394b7caee6b2999dd0f69c664ba37
#
_entry.id   8fe394b7caee6b2999dd0f69c664ba37
#
_cell.length_a   1.000
_cell.length_b   1.000
_cell.length_c   1.000
_cell.angle_alpha   90.00
_cell.angle_beta   90.00
_cell.angle_gamma   90.00
#
_symmetry.space_group_name_H-M   'P 1'
#
loop_
_entity.id
_entity.type
_entity.pdbx_description
1 polymer ?
#
loop_
_entity_poly.entity_id
_entity_poly.type
_entity_poly.pdbx_seq_one_letter_code
_entity_poly.pdbx_strand_id
1 'polypeptide(L)'
;MFRIVTDTSANLPTAYLQQEHITIIPFTFHADGDEQACLDLNTFDANTFYAQMRSGTKVSTSQIPPQRYLDVLNPMLEAGEDVLFVSMSSGISGSYASGQIAARQLREEFPARKLLLVDTYSASLGEGLLVMRAVDCRREGMSIDDTYTLLRSLRHRMAQIFTVDDLRYLRRTGRLSN
;
A
#
# COMPACT_ATOMS: atom_id res chain seq x y z
N MET A 1 4.82 -8.22 19.75
CA MET A 1 3.74 -7.56 18.94
C MET A 1 4.39 -7.14 17.63
N PHE A 2 3.74 -7.32 16.47
CA PHE A 2 4.31 -6.94 15.18
C PHE A 2 3.82 -5.58 14.70
N ARG A 3 4.58 -4.93 13.82
CA ARG A 3 4.20 -3.68 13.15
C ARG A 3 3.37 -3.98 11.90
N ILE A 4 2.40 -3.12 11.65
CA ILE A 4 1.61 -3.16 10.42
C ILE A 4 2.06 -1.98 9.55
N VAL A 5 2.40 -2.29 8.31
CA VAL A 5 2.78 -1.32 7.29
C VAL A 5 1.86 -1.51 6.09
N THR A 6 1.46 -0.44 5.45
CA THR A 6 0.69 -0.48 4.20
C THR A 6 1.14 0.65 3.27
N ASP A 7 0.55 0.78 2.11
CA ASP A 7 0.79 1.90 1.22
C ASP A 7 -0.42 2.85 1.15
N THR A 8 -0.26 3.98 0.50
CA THR A 8 -1.31 5.01 0.44
C THR A 8 -2.56 4.59 -0.34
N SER A 9 -2.50 3.49 -1.12
CA SER A 9 -3.68 3.00 -1.83
C SER A 9 -4.73 2.39 -0.92
N ALA A 10 -4.38 2.04 0.32
CA ALA A 10 -5.34 1.54 1.32
C ALA A 10 -6.43 2.56 1.67
N ASN A 11 -6.23 3.84 1.38
CA ASN A 11 -7.17 4.95 1.59
C ASN A 11 -7.79 4.98 2.99
N LEU A 12 -7.01 4.61 4.01
CA LEU A 12 -7.44 4.67 5.40
C LEU A 12 -7.33 6.10 5.94
N PRO A 13 -8.28 6.54 6.78
CA PRO A 13 -8.21 7.86 7.41
C PRO A 13 -6.93 8.03 8.24
N THR A 14 -6.29 9.20 8.16
CA THR A 14 -5.06 9.50 8.89
C THR A 14 -5.22 9.31 10.41
N ALA A 15 -6.36 9.70 10.96
CA ALA A 15 -6.67 9.47 12.38
C ALA A 15 -6.63 7.99 12.76
N TYR A 16 -7.15 7.11 11.90
CA TYR A 16 -7.10 5.66 12.12
C TYR A 16 -5.66 5.12 12.03
N LEU A 17 -4.90 5.57 11.04
CA LEU A 17 -3.49 5.17 10.88
C LEU A 17 -2.66 5.53 12.11
N GLN A 18 -2.86 6.74 12.64
CA GLN A 18 -2.18 7.22 13.85
C GLN A 18 -2.60 6.44 15.10
N GLN A 19 -3.91 6.27 15.30
CA GLN A 19 -4.46 5.53 16.44
C GLN A 19 -3.93 4.09 16.49
N GLU A 20 -3.83 3.43 15.32
CA GLU A 20 -3.41 2.03 15.22
C GLU A 20 -1.92 1.86 14.99
N HIS A 21 -1.14 2.95 15.01
CA HIS A 21 0.30 2.93 14.76
C HIS A 21 0.67 2.18 13.47
N ILE A 22 -0.08 2.46 12.40
CA ILE A 22 0.16 1.91 11.06
C ILE A 22 1.12 2.85 10.33
N THR A 23 2.17 2.28 9.78
CA THR A 23 3.13 3.04 8.96
C THR A 23 2.71 2.98 7.50
N ILE A 24 2.81 4.11 6.80
CA ILE A 24 2.50 4.23 5.37
C ILE A 24 3.78 4.34 4.55
N ILE A 25 3.87 3.56 3.48
CA ILE A 25 4.83 3.76 2.39
C ILE A 25 4.09 4.50 1.27
N PRO A 26 4.42 5.78 1.00
CA PRO A 26 3.65 6.57 0.06
C PRO A 26 3.94 6.22 -1.39
N PHE A 27 2.89 6.17 -2.21
CA PHE A 27 3.01 6.33 -3.65
C PHE A 27 3.38 7.76 -4.01
N THR A 28 3.97 7.93 -5.18
CA THR A 28 4.18 9.24 -5.78
C THR A 28 3.36 9.39 -7.06
N PHE A 29 2.98 10.61 -7.36
CA PHE A 29 2.41 10.99 -8.65
C PHE A 29 3.18 12.18 -9.22
N HIS A 30 3.13 12.33 -10.52
CA HIS A 30 3.72 13.45 -11.24
C HIS A 30 2.58 14.26 -11.88
N ALA A 31 2.56 15.55 -11.64
CA ALA A 31 1.66 16.50 -12.30
C ALA A 31 2.50 17.50 -13.08
N ASP A 32 2.34 17.53 -14.41
CA ASP A 32 3.11 18.37 -15.32
C ASP A 32 4.65 18.29 -15.17
N GLY A 33 5.14 17.13 -14.68
CA GLY A 33 6.57 16.85 -14.48
C GLY A 33 7.04 16.93 -13.04
N ASP A 34 6.29 17.57 -12.14
CA ASP A 34 6.65 17.66 -10.72
C ASP A 34 6.22 16.42 -9.95
N GLU A 35 7.15 15.80 -9.22
CA GLU A 35 6.87 14.66 -8.35
C GLU A 35 6.25 15.11 -7.03
N GLN A 36 5.15 14.47 -6.65
CA GLN A 36 4.45 14.71 -5.39
C GLN A 36 4.14 13.38 -4.70
N ALA A 37 4.32 13.31 -3.37
CA ALA A 37 3.98 12.14 -2.58
C ALA A 37 2.52 12.16 -2.15
N CYS A 38 1.84 11.02 -2.25
CA CYS A 38 0.49 10.83 -1.69
C CYS A 38 0.59 10.54 -0.18
N LEU A 39 0.82 11.56 0.65
CA LEU A 39 1.14 11.38 2.07
C LEU A 39 -0.09 11.39 2.99
N ASP A 40 -1.10 12.17 2.67
CA ASP A 40 -2.21 12.41 3.60
C ASP A 40 -3.52 12.70 2.85
N LEU A 41 -4.52 11.85 3.08
CA LEU A 41 -5.87 12.03 2.51
C LEU A 41 -6.58 13.28 3.04
N ASN A 42 -6.24 13.76 4.24
CA ASN A 42 -6.88 14.94 4.82
C ASN A 42 -6.38 16.25 4.20
N THR A 43 -5.16 16.26 3.67
CA THR A 43 -4.56 17.43 3.01
C THR A 43 -4.69 17.38 1.49
N PHE A 44 -5.11 16.27 0.93
CA PHE A 44 -5.29 16.12 -0.50
C PHE A 44 -6.60 16.77 -0.97
N ASP A 45 -6.47 17.91 -1.67
CA ASP A 45 -7.62 18.56 -2.30
C ASP A 45 -8.02 17.86 -3.60
N ALA A 46 -8.87 16.85 -3.45
CA ALA A 46 -9.37 16.06 -4.56
C ALA A 46 -10.12 16.91 -5.61
N ASN A 47 -10.85 17.94 -5.19
CA ASN A 47 -11.63 18.78 -6.11
C ASN A 47 -10.70 19.56 -7.04
N THR A 48 -9.71 20.21 -6.49
CA THR A 48 -8.68 20.95 -7.27
C THR A 48 -7.89 19.99 -8.15
N PHE A 49 -7.45 18.85 -7.63
CA PHE A 49 -6.69 17.86 -8.38
C PHE A 49 -7.46 17.32 -9.60
N TYR A 50 -8.70 16.89 -9.41
CA TYR A 50 -9.52 16.37 -10.52
C TYR A 50 -9.95 17.47 -11.49
N ALA A 51 -10.16 18.71 -11.03
CA ALA A 51 -10.43 19.85 -11.90
C ALA A 51 -9.22 20.12 -12.83
N GLN A 52 -8.00 20.09 -12.31
CA GLN A 52 -6.78 20.20 -13.12
C GLN A 52 -6.66 19.07 -14.13
N MET A 53 -6.92 17.82 -13.76
CA MET A 53 -6.93 16.70 -14.72
C MET A 53 -7.95 16.91 -15.86
N ARG A 54 -9.16 17.42 -15.55
CA ARG A 54 -10.19 17.72 -16.54
C ARG A 54 -9.78 18.87 -17.45
N SER A 55 -9.02 19.84 -16.96
CA SER A 55 -8.47 20.96 -17.75
C SER A 55 -7.26 20.59 -18.61
N GLY A 56 -6.77 19.33 -18.47
CA GLY A 56 -5.71 18.81 -19.34
C GLY A 56 -4.36 18.58 -18.69
N THR A 57 -4.19 18.85 -17.38
CA THR A 57 -2.97 18.52 -16.64
C THR A 57 -2.65 17.03 -16.79
N LYS A 58 -1.44 16.73 -17.22
CA LYS A 58 -0.96 15.36 -17.39
C LYS A 58 -0.53 14.80 -16.04
N VAL A 59 -1.29 13.84 -15.55
CA VAL A 59 -0.95 13.13 -14.30
C VAL A 59 -0.52 11.71 -14.64
N SER A 60 0.57 11.28 -14.04
CA SER A 60 1.05 9.90 -14.05
C SER A 60 1.43 9.47 -12.63
N THR A 61 1.45 8.16 -12.38
CA THR A 61 1.86 7.58 -11.10
C THR A 61 3.07 6.70 -11.29
N SER A 62 3.96 6.66 -10.32
CA SER A 62 5.09 5.74 -10.27
C SER A 62 4.83 4.63 -9.28
N GLN A 63 5.35 3.43 -9.59
CA GLN A 63 5.43 2.38 -8.57
C GLN A 63 6.40 2.81 -7.46
N ILE A 64 6.18 2.33 -6.25
CA ILE A 64 7.10 2.53 -5.14
C ILE A 64 8.40 1.79 -5.44
N PRO A 65 9.58 2.47 -5.50
CA PRO A 65 10.84 1.82 -5.80
C PRO A 65 11.35 1.01 -4.59
N PRO A 66 12.19 -0.04 -4.81
CA PRO A 66 12.72 -0.86 -3.71
C PRO A 66 13.40 -0.06 -2.60
N GLN A 67 14.12 1.01 -2.95
CA GLN A 67 14.80 1.86 -1.96
C GLN A 67 13.83 2.46 -0.94
N ARG A 68 12.63 2.88 -1.35
CA ARG A 68 11.63 3.44 -0.43
C ARG A 68 11.16 2.42 0.62
N TYR A 69 11.09 1.13 0.24
CA TYR A 69 10.80 0.05 1.20
C TYR A 69 11.96 -0.14 2.18
N LEU A 70 13.21 -0.10 1.70
CA LEU A 70 14.38 -0.19 2.56
C LEU A 70 14.41 0.95 3.58
N ASP A 71 14.20 2.19 3.13
CA ASP A 71 14.22 3.39 3.99
C ASP A 71 13.20 3.32 5.15
N VAL A 72 12.06 2.67 4.92
CA VAL A 72 10.97 2.57 5.92
C VAL A 72 11.11 1.32 6.78
N LEU A 73 11.43 0.17 6.19
CA LEU A 73 11.37 -1.11 6.88
C LEU A 73 12.66 -1.44 7.65
N ASN A 74 13.83 -0.97 7.15
CA ASN A 74 15.12 -1.24 7.79
C ASN A 74 15.16 -0.77 9.25
N PRO A 75 14.80 0.50 9.58
CA PRO A 75 14.83 0.96 10.97
C PRO A 75 13.92 0.17 11.91
N MET A 76 12.80 -0.40 11.40
CA MET A 76 11.90 -1.23 12.21
C MET A 76 12.54 -2.57 12.55
N LEU A 77 13.16 -3.21 11.56
CA LEU A 77 13.83 -4.50 11.76
C LEU A 77 15.08 -4.35 12.63
N GLU A 78 15.86 -3.26 12.48
CA GLU A 78 16.98 -2.89 13.38
C GLU A 78 16.50 -2.72 14.82
N ALA A 79 15.33 -2.10 15.03
CA ALA A 79 14.71 -1.96 16.35
C ALA A 79 14.21 -3.30 16.93
N GLY A 80 14.36 -4.42 16.20
CA GLY A 80 13.93 -5.74 16.65
C GLY A 80 12.45 -6.03 16.43
N GLU A 81 11.76 -5.23 15.61
CA GLU A 81 10.35 -5.39 15.33
C GLU A 81 10.11 -6.39 14.18
N ASP A 82 9.09 -7.23 14.29
CA ASP A 82 8.57 -8.01 13.18
C ASP A 82 7.56 -7.17 12.40
N VAL A 83 7.55 -7.29 11.06
CA VAL A 83 6.77 -6.41 10.19
C VAL A 83 5.86 -7.20 9.26
N LEU A 84 4.57 -6.85 9.25
CA LEU A 84 3.57 -7.28 8.28
C LEU A 84 3.24 -6.12 7.34
N PHE A 85 3.67 -6.23 6.08
CA PHE A 85 3.32 -5.27 5.03
C PHE A 85 2.12 -5.78 4.22
N VAL A 86 1.05 -4.98 4.21
CA VAL A 86 -0.18 -5.24 3.46
C VAL A 86 -0.21 -4.29 2.26
N SER A 87 -0.11 -4.83 1.05
CA SER A 87 0.17 -4.07 -0.17
C SER A 87 -0.98 -4.09 -1.15
N MET A 88 -1.06 -3.03 -1.95
CA MET A 88 -1.85 -3.00 -3.18
C MET A 88 -1.59 -4.23 -4.04
N SER A 89 -2.60 -4.62 -4.82
CA SER A 89 -2.56 -5.72 -5.78
C SER A 89 -1.37 -5.65 -6.75
N SER A 90 -0.65 -6.75 -6.86
CA SER A 90 0.39 -6.94 -7.89
C SER A 90 -0.16 -6.90 -9.32
N GLY A 91 -1.46 -7.13 -9.51
CA GLY A 91 -2.14 -7.02 -10.81
C GLY A 91 -2.40 -5.56 -11.26
N ILE A 92 -2.24 -4.59 -10.35
CA ILE A 92 -2.50 -3.16 -10.62
C ILE A 92 -1.19 -2.36 -10.66
N SER A 93 -0.22 -2.72 -9.80
CA SER A 93 1.04 -1.98 -9.65
C SER A 93 2.23 -2.93 -9.49
N GLY A 94 3.37 -2.52 -10.06
CA GLY A 94 4.66 -3.18 -9.82
C GLY A 94 5.23 -2.99 -8.40
N SER A 95 4.55 -2.20 -7.55
CA SER A 95 5.03 -1.88 -6.19
C SER A 95 5.19 -3.11 -5.31
N TYR A 96 4.29 -4.10 -5.40
CA TYR A 96 4.45 -5.35 -4.66
C TYR A 96 5.73 -6.10 -5.05
N ALA A 97 6.06 -6.16 -6.35
CA ALA A 97 7.30 -6.78 -6.82
C ALA A 97 8.54 -6.02 -6.31
N SER A 98 8.50 -4.68 -6.32
CA SER A 98 9.54 -3.83 -5.71
C SER A 98 9.71 -4.11 -4.21
N GLY A 99 8.60 -4.25 -3.48
CA GLY A 99 8.60 -4.62 -2.06
C GLY A 99 9.21 -6.00 -1.81
N GLN A 100 8.94 -6.98 -2.69
CA GLN A 100 9.54 -8.32 -2.60
C GLN A 100 11.06 -8.29 -2.80
N ILE A 101 11.57 -7.42 -3.69
CA ILE A 101 13.01 -7.24 -3.89
C ILE A 101 13.64 -6.70 -2.60
N ALA A 102 13.11 -5.63 -2.03
CA ALA A 102 13.59 -5.07 -0.77
C ALA A 102 13.49 -6.07 0.40
N ALA A 103 12.36 -6.80 0.48
CA ALA A 103 12.15 -7.78 1.53
C ALA A 103 13.15 -8.96 1.48
N ARG A 104 13.60 -9.36 0.28
CA ARG A 104 14.63 -10.39 0.15
C ARG A 104 15.93 -9.92 0.78
N GLN A 105 16.39 -8.73 0.46
CA GLN A 105 17.59 -8.13 1.04
C GLN A 105 17.47 -8.02 2.57
N LEU A 106 16.36 -7.45 3.07
CA LEU A 106 16.14 -7.26 4.50
C LEU A 106 16.06 -8.57 5.29
N ARG A 107 15.52 -9.64 4.71
CA ARG A 107 15.49 -10.96 5.37
C ARG A 107 16.87 -11.60 5.48
N GLU A 108 17.77 -11.34 4.53
CA GLU A 108 19.17 -11.77 4.58
C GLU A 108 19.92 -10.99 5.67
N GLU A 109 19.65 -9.69 5.81
CA GLU A 109 20.28 -8.82 6.78
C GLU A 109 19.74 -9.03 8.21
N PHE A 110 18.44 -9.32 8.36
CA PHE A 110 17.76 -9.52 9.65
C PHE A 110 17.12 -10.92 9.77
N PRO A 111 17.90 -12.01 9.74
CA PRO A 111 17.35 -13.37 9.70
C PRO A 111 16.55 -13.77 10.96
N ALA A 112 16.74 -13.05 12.07
CA ALA A 112 16.01 -13.25 13.32
C ALA A 112 14.66 -12.50 13.34
N ARG A 113 14.36 -11.68 12.33
CA ARG A 113 13.11 -10.91 12.25
C ARG A 113 12.18 -11.46 11.18
N LYS A 114 10.89 -11.31 11.41
CA LYS A 114 9.88 -11.69 10.43
C LYS A 114 9.47 -10.46 9.64
N LEU A 115 9.65 -10.52 8.33
CA LEU A 115 9.14 -9.54 7.38
C LEU A 115 8.24 -10.27 6.39
N LEU A 116 6.92 -10.11 6.55
CA LEU A 116 5.91 -10.79 5.75
C LEU A 116 5.16 -9.76 4.89
N LEU A 117 4.98 -10.07 3.60
CA LEU A 117 4.31 -9.22 2.63
C LEU A 117 3.05 -9.91 2.11
N VAL A 118 1.91 -9.25 2.23
CA VAL A 118 0.62 -9.71 1.71
C VAL A 118 0.30 -8.93 0.44
N ASP A 119 0.21 -9.64 -0.69
CA ASP A 119 -0.44 -9.14 -1.89
C ASP A 119 -1.96 -9.26 -1.69
N THR A 120 -2.67 -8.14 -1.60
CA THR A 120 -4.10 -8.15 -1.25
C THR A 120 -5.01 -8.54 -2.42
N TYR A 121 -4.52 -8.52 -3.66
CA TYR A 121 -5.34 -8.61 -4.88
C TYR A 121 -6.44 -7.54 -4.94
N SER A 122 -6.25 -6.49 -4.20
CA SER A 122 -7.20 -5.39 -3.99
C SER A 122 -6.49 -4.04 -4.09
N ALA A 123 -7.26 -2.98 -4.15
CA ALA A 123 -6.81 -1.61 -4.01
C ALA A 123 -7.85 -0.83 -3.21
N SER A 124 -7.50 0.38 -2.77
CA SER A 124 -8.42 1.27 -2.07
C SER A 124 -9.08 0.58 -0.87
N LEU A 125 -10.40 0.67 -0.75
CA LEU A 125 -11.13 0.16 0.41
C LEU A 125 -10.97 -1.36 0.61
N GLY A 126 -10.77 -2.15 -0.45
CA GLY A 126 -10.54 -3.58 -0.31
C GLY A 126 -9.20 -3.91 0.34
N GLU A 127 -8.14 -3.17 -0.01
CA GLU A 127 -6.86 -3.23 0.68
C GLU A 127 -7.00 -2.74 2.12
N GLY A 128 -7.65 -1.58 2.31
CA GLY A 128 -7.91 -1.00 3.63
C GLY A 128 -8.63 -1.95 4.58
N LEU A 129 -9.64 -2.70 4.10
CA LEU A 129 -10.34 -3.72 4.91
C LEU A 129 -9.40 -4.84 5.38
N LEU A 130 -8.45 -5.27 4.54
CA LEU A 130 -7.46 -6.27 4.95
C LEU A 130 -6.46 -5.69 5.96
N VAL A 131 -6.08 -4.41 5.83
CA VAL A 131 -5.28 -3.71 6.86
C VAL A 131 -6.04 -3.64 8.18
N MET A 132 -7.32 -3.26 8.17
CA MET A 132 -8.16 -3.24 9.37
C MET A 132 -8.25 -4.64 10.02
N ARG A 133 -8.42 -5.69 9.20
CA ARG A 133 -8.41 -7.07 9.73
C ARG A 133 -7.07 -7.46 10.36
N ALA A 134 -5.93 -7.01 9.79
CA ALA A 134 -4.63 -7.21 10.42
C ALA A 134 -4.53 -6.52 11.80
N VAL A 135 -5.12 -5.33 11.93
CA VAL A 135 -5.22 -4.62 13.22
C VAL A 135 -6.03 -5.42 14.23
N ASP A 136 -7.20 -5.94 13.81
CA ASP A 136 -8.02 -6.75 14.69
C ASP A 136 -7.27 -8.00 15.17
N CYS A 137 -6.61 -8.73 14.26
CA CYS A 137 -5.78 -9.89 14.61
C CYS A 137 -4.70 -9.54 15.63
N ARG A 138 -4.01 -8.40 15.43
CA ARG A 138 -2.99 -7.92 16.37
C ARG A 138 -3.58 -7.60 17.75
N ARG A 139 -4.75 -6.98 17.80
CA ARG A 139 -5.50 -6.68 19.04
C ARG A 139 -5.96 -7.94 19.75
N GLU A 140 -6.36 -8.96 18.99
CA GLU A 140 -6.74 -10.29 19.47
C GLU A 140 -5.53 -11.12 19.95
N GLY A 141 -4.30 -10.60 19.80
CA GLY A 141 -3.07 -11.28 20.21
C GLY A 141 -2.60 -12.37 19.24
N MET A 142 -3.12 -12.41 18.02
CA MET A 142 -2.68 -13.36 17.00
C MET A 142 -1.20 -13.14 16.63
N SER A 143 -0.51 -14.23 16.30
CA SER A 143 0.85 -14.15 15.78
C SER A 143 0.88 -13.51 14.41
N ILE A 144 2.07 -13.00 14.00
CA ILE A 144 2.26 -12.45 12.65
C ILE A 144 2.04 -13.52 11.57
N ASP A 145 2.44 -14.77 11.83
CA ASP A 145 2.30 -15.88 10.88
C ASP A 145 0.84 -16.27 10.68
N ASP A 146 0.07 -16.35 11.77
CA ASP A 146 -1.36 -16.66 11.71
C ASP A 146 -2.13 -15.52 11.03
N THR A 147 -1.81 -14.28 11.35
CA THR A 147 -2.38 -13.09 10.69
C THR A 147 -2.08 -13.11 9.20
N TYR A 148 -0.84 -13.33 8.82
CA TYR A 148 -0.43 -13.44 7.42
C TYR A 148 -1.21 -14.53 6.68
N THR A 149 -1.33 -15.72 7.28
CA THR A 149 -2.06 -16.84 6.71
C THR A 149 -3.53 -16.53 6.52
N LEU A 150 -4.15 -15.91 7.54
CA LEU A 150 -5.55 -15.48 7.47
C LEU A 150 -5.77 -14.46 6.34
N LEU A 151 -4.96 -13.40 6.27
CA LEU A 151 -5.12 -12.38 5.22
C LEU A 151 -4.96 -12.96 3.82
N ARG A 152 -4.03 -13.89 3.62
CA ARG A 152 -3.86 -14.60 2.35
C ARG A 152 -5.08 -15.45 1.97
N SER A 153 -5.79 -15.99 2.92
CA SER A 153 -7.04 -16.71 2.67
C SER A 153 -8.19 -15.75 2.35
N LEU A 154 -8.26 -14.62 3.06
CA LEU A 154 -9.33 -13.64 2.89
C LEU A 154 -9.24 -12.88 1.57
N ARG A 155 -8.05 -12.57 1.06
CA ARG A 155 -7.89 -11.82 -0.20
C ARG A 155 -8.62 -12.42 -1.39
N HIS A 156 -8.81 -13.74 -1.42
CA HIS A 156 -9.57 -14.43 -2.47
C HIS A 156 -11.09 -14.35 -2.29
N ARG A 157 -11.55 -13.83 -1.14
CA ARG A 157 -12.96 -13.66 -0.80
C ARG A 157 -13.38 -12.19 -0.82
N MET A 158 -12.45 -11.28 -1.16
CA MET A 158 -12.73 -9.86 -1.32
C MET A 158 -13.46 -9.62 -2.63
N ALA A 159 -14.67 -9.05 -2.55
CA ALA A 159 -15.41 -8.59 -3.72
C ALA A 159 -15.35 -7.06 -3.75
N GLN A 160 -14.82 -6.50 -4.84
CA GLN A 160 -14.73 -5.06 -5.05
C GLN A 160 -15.55 -4.68 -6.29
N ILE A 161 -16.38 -3.66 -6.14
CA ILE A 161 -17.09 -3.03 -7.25
C ILE A 161 -16.62 -1.58 -7.27
N PHE A 162 -16.13 -1.15 -8.42
CA PHE A 162 -15.70 0.23 -8.61
C PHE A 162 -16.18 0.77 -9.96
N THR A 163 -16.25 2.07 -10.06
CA THR A 163 -16.53 2.78 -11.31
C THR A 163 -15.49 3.88 -11.51
N VAL A 164 -15.34 4.32 -12.74
CA VAL A 164 -14.48 5.45 -13.11
C VAL A 164 -15.26 6.40 -14.00
N ASP A 165 -14.93 7.68 -13.89
CA ASP A 165 -15.56 8.74 -14.66
C ASP A 165 -15.25 8.60 -16.17
N ASP A 166 -13.99 8.25 -16.51
CA ASP A 166 -13.53 8.09 -17.89
C ASP A 166 -12.50 6.96 -18.02
N LEU A 167 -12.87 5.90 -18.73
CA LEU A 167 -12.01 4.74 -18.98
C LEU A 167 -10.72 5.06 -19.75
N ARG A 168 -10.66 6.19 -20.47
CA ARG A 168 -9.46 6.64 -21.21
C ARG A 168 -8.28 6.83 -20.28
N TYR A 169 -8.49 7.20 -19.01
CA TYR A 169 -7.41 7.33 -18.03
C TYR A 169 -6.78 5.97 -17.70
N LEU A 170 -7.58 4.93 -17.50
CA LEU A 170 -7.09 3.57 -17.25
C LEU A 170 -6.37 2.99 -18.47
N ARG A 171 -6.91 3.24 -19.67
CA ARG A 171 -6.29 2.79 -20.93
C ARG A 171 -4.92 3.41 -21.15
N ARG A 172 -4.76 4.72 -20.94
CA ARG A 172 -3.48 5.43 -21.09
C ARG A 172 -2.39 4.90 -20.17
N THR A 173 -2.75 4.38 -19.04
CA THR A 173 -1.83 3.84 -18.02
C THR A 173 -1.66 2.32 -18.11
N GLY A 174 -2.21 1.67 -19.15
CA GLY A 174 -2.08 0.22 -19.36
C GLY A 174 -2.88 -0.66 -18.40
N ARG A 175 -3.81 -0.09 -17.66
CA ARG A 175 -4.68 -0.82 -16.69
C ARG A 175 -6.00 -1.29 -17.28
N LEU A 176 -6.22 -1.02 -18.56
CA LEU A 176 -7.34 -1.51 -19.34
C LEU A 176 -6.80 -2.02 -20.68
N SER A 177 -7.11 -3.28 -21.00
CA SER A 177 -6.82 -3.86 -22.34
C SER A 177 -7.71 -3.25 -23.41
N ASN A 178 -7.25 -3.29 -24.67
CA ASN A 178 -8.05 -2.88 -25.82
C ASN A 178 -9.21 -3.86 -26.05
#